data_23a5ec284992c9d5ed87b3851e97ad32
#
_entry.id   23a5ec284992c9d5ed87b3851e97ad32
#
_cell.length_a   1.000
_cell.length_b   1.000
_cell.length_c   1.000
_cell.angle_alpha   90.00
_cell.angle_beta   90.00
_cell.angle_gamma   90.00
#
_symmetry.space_group_name_H-M   'P 1'
#
loop_
_entity.id
_entity.type
_entity.pdbx_description
1 polymer ?
#
loop_
_entity_poly.entity_id
_entity_poly.type
_entity_poly.pdbx_seq_one_letter_code
_entity_poly.pdbx_strand_id
1 'polypeptide(L)' 'MITYKKLWVLLNRRGYAQRDIISMAGISESTYQKLVKSEAVRLDVLERLCDALSVDIGDVCSFRGFRRR' A
#
# COMPACT_ATOMS: atom_id res chain seq x y z
N MET A 1 4.43 -12.88 5.67
CA MET A 1 3.24 -12.02 5.87
C MET A 1 3.50 -10.64 5.30
N ILE A 2 2.57 -10.13 4.51
CA ILE A 2 2.73 -8.81 3.88
C ILE A 2 2.37 -7.68 4.86
N THR A 3 3.06 -6.55 4.74
CA THR A 3 2.73 -5.34 5.50
C THR A 3 2.81 -4.13 4.57
N TYR A 4 1.93 -3.15 4.82
CA TYR A 4 1.86 -1.89 4.06
C TYR A 4 2.28 -0.69 4.90
N LYS A 5 3.07 -0.93 5.94
CA LYS A 5 3.53 0.15 6.83
C LYS A 5 4.23 1.26 6.04
N LYS A 6 5.03 0.89 5.04
CA LYS A 6 5.74 1.85 4.21
C LYS A 6 4.77 2.77 3.45
N LEU A 7 3.64 2.21 2.98
CA LEU A 7 2.61 2.98 2.31
C LEU A 7 2.03 4.06 3.22
N TRP A 8 1.70 3.70 4.46
CA TRP A 8 1.12 4.65 5.41
C TRP A 8 2.11 5.74 5.79
N VAL A 9 3.38 5.39 5.99
CA VAL A 9 4.44 6.36 6.26
C VAL A 9 4.59 7.32 5.08
N LEU A 10 4.58 6.80 3.86
CA LEU A 10 4.72 7.60 2.65
C LEU A 10 3.57 8.60 2.50
N LEU A 11 2.33 8.16 2.69
CA LEU A 11 1.15 9.03 2.63
C LEU A 11 1.24 10.13 3.68
N ASN A 12 1.58 9.77 4.91
CA ASN A 12 1.71 10.73 6.00
C ASN A 12 2.77 11.78 5.69
N ARG A 13 3.92 11.37 5.17
CA ARG A 13 5.02 12.28 4.80
C ARG A 13 4.61 13.25 3.70
N ARG A 14 3.71 12.85 2.81
CA ARG A 14 3.21 13.68 1.71
C ARG A 14 1.97 14.48 2.08
N GLY A 15 1.52 14.40 3.33
CA GLY A 15 0.37 15.15 3.82
C GLY A 15 -0.99 14.58 3.44
N TYR A 16 -1.06 13.30 3.08
CA TYR A 16 -2.31 12.64 2.75
C TYR A 16 -2.84 11.86 3.94
N ALA A 17 -4.18 11.79 4.07
CA ALA A 17 -4.82 10.85 4.96
C ALA A 17 -4.80 9.46 4.33
N GLN A 18 -4.87 8.41 5.17
CA GLN A 18 -4.86 7.03 4.65
C GLN A 18 -5.98 6.79 3.64
N ARG A 19 -7.18 7.29 3.90
CA ARG A 19 -8.33 7.08 3.02
C ARG A 19 -8.22 7.78 1.67
N ASP A 20 -7.33 8.76 1.55
CA ASP A 20 -7.12 9.45 0.27
C ASP A 20 -6.67 8.48 -0.82
N ILE A 21 -6.05 7.35 -0.44
CA ILE A 21 -5.58 6.37 -1.40
C ILE A 21 -6.72 5.74 -2.21
N ILE A 22 -7.93 5.72 -1.67
CA ILE A 22 -9.10 5.17 -2.36
C ILE A 22 -9.35 5.92 -3.67
N SER A 23 -9.41 7.24 -3.60
CA SER A 23 -9.63 8.05 -4.81
C SER A 23 -8.36 8.19 -5.64
N MET A 24 -7.20 8.30 -5.03
CA MET A 24 -5.93 8.46 -5.73
C MET A 24 -5.61 7.26 -6.62
N ALA A 25 -5.81 6.06 -6.11
CA ALA A 25 -5.49 4.82 -6.83
C ALA A 25 -6.71 4.18 -7.50
N GLY A 26 -7.90 4.71 -7.27
CA GLY A 26 -9.13 4.16 -7.84
C GLY A 26 -9.44 2.75 -7.34
N ILE A 27 -9.21 2.50 -6.06
CA ILE A 27 -9.48 1.20 -5.44
C ILE A 27 -10.82 1.19 -4.71
N SER A 28 -11.35 -0.01 -4.45
CA SER A 28 -12.60 -0.16 -3.74
C SER A 28 -12.39 -0.04 -2.23
N GLU A 29 -13.49 0.20 -1.50
CA GLU A 29 -13.46 0.21 -0.04
C GLU A 29 -12.99 -1.14 0.53
N SER A 30 -13.43 -2.25 -0.06
CA SER A 30 -13.02 -3.57 0.40
C SER A 30 -11.51 -3.80 0.21
N THR A 31 -10.96 -3.30 -0.89
CA THR A 31 -9.51 -3.35 -1.11
C THR A 31 -8.76 -2.49 -0.10
N TYR A 32 -9.28 -1.29 0.17
CA TYR A 32 -8.71 -0.42 1.20
C TYR A 32 -8.68 -1.12 2.57
N GLN A 33 -9.75 -1.83 2.94
CA GLN A 33 -9.80 -2.55 4.21
C GLN A 33 -8.74 -3.66 4.27
N LYS A 34 -8.47 -4.33 3.15
CA LYS A 34 -7.39 -5.32 3.09
C LYS A 34 -6.03 -4.68 3.35
N LEU A 35 -5.80 -3.49 2.81
CA LEU A 35 -4.55 -2.76 3.05
C LEU A 35 -4.42 -2.40 4.53
N VAL A 36 -5.49 -1.92 5.15
CA VAL A 36 -5.50 -1.56 6.57
C VAL A 36 -5.21 -2.78 7.45
N LYS A 37 -5.75 -3.94 7.07
CA LYS A 37 -5.58 -5.19 7.83
C LYS A 37 -4.29 -5.94 7.47
N SER A 38 -3.47 -5.40 6.61
CA SER A 38 -2.24 -6.05 6.14
C SER A 38 -2.51 -7.39 5.47
N GLU A 39 -3.59 -7.47 4.69
CA GLU A 39 -3.94 -8.64 3.90
C GLU A 39 -3.42 -8.50 2.48
N ALA A 40 -3.20 -9.62 1.81
CA ALA A 40 -2.72 -9.62 0.44
C ALA A 40 -3.76 -9.02 -0.50
N VAL A 41 -3.30 -8.24 -1.47
CA VAL A 41 -4.12 -7.70 -2.54
C VAL A 41 -3.52 -8.11 -3.88
N ARG A 42 -4.28 -7.93 -4.97
CA ARG A 42 -3.83 -8.27 -6.30
C ARG A 42 -2.67 -7.36 -6.73
N LEU A 43 -1.80 -7.89 -7.58
CA LEU A 43 -0.67 -7.12 -8.08
C LEU A 43 -1.09 -5.88 -8.87
N ASP A 44 -2.22 -5.94 -9.58
CA ASP A 44 -2.72 -4.78 -10.32
C ASP A 44 -3.15 -3.65 -9.38
N VAL A 45 -3.62 -3.98 -8.18
CA VAL A 45 -3.91 -2.98 -7.14
C VAL A 45 -2.61 -2.31 -6.70
N LEU A 46 -1.57 -3.10 -6.44
CA LEU A 46 -0.26 -2.55 -6.06
C LEU A 46 0.32 -1.66 -7.16
N GLU A 47 0.13 -2.06 -8.42
CA GLU A 47 0.56 -1.23 -9.54
C GLU A 47 -0.15 0.12 -9.56
N ARG A 48 -1.46 0.14 -9.32
CA ARG A 48 -2.23 1.39 -9.25
C ARG A 48 -1.75 2.29 -8.11
N LEU A 49 -1.44 1.69 -6.96
CA LEU A 49 -0.91 2.43 -5.83
C LEU A 49 0.44 3.07 -6.18
N CYS A 50 1.32 2.30 -6.78
CA CYS A 50 2.64 2.79 -7.18
C CYS A 50 2.54 3.89 -8.23
N ASP A 51 1.68 3.72 -9.23
CA ASP A 51 1.46 4.72 -10.26
C ASP A 51 0.92 6.03 -9.65
N ALA A 52 -0.05 5.92 -8.76
CA ALA A 52 -0.67 7.09 -8.12
C ALA A 52 0.34 7.88 -7.29
N LEU A 53 1.31 7.20 -6.69
CA LEU A 53 2.29 7.81 -5.80
C LEU A 53 3.65 8.02 -6.47
N SER A 54 3.80 7.55 -7.71
CA SER A 54 5.06 7.63 -8.46
C SER A 54 6.23 6.98 -7.72
N VAL A 55 6.00 5.78 -7.21
CA VAL A 55 6.99 5.01 -6.45
C VAL A 55 7.02 3.57 -6.95
N ASP A 56 8.00 2.80 -6.49
CA ASP A 56 8.10 1.38 -6.79
C ASP A 56 7.44 0.55 -5.69
N ILE A 57 7.20 -0.72 -5.97
CA ILE A 57 6.50 -1.63 -5.05
C ILE A 57 7.22 -1.74 -3.69
N GLY A 58 8.53 -1.72 -3.69
CA GLY A 58 9.31 -1.78 -2.44
C GLY A 58 9.12 -0.57 -1.53
N ASP A 59 8.51 0.52 -2.06
CA ASP A 59 8.23 1.71 -1.28
C ASP A 59 6.86 1.66 -0.60
N VAL A 60 6.01 0.69 -0.96
CA VAL A 60 4.66 0.59 -0.40
C VAL A 60 4.43 -0.64 0.44
N CYS A 61 5.19 -1.72 0.21
CA CYS A 61 4.98 -2.96 0.97
C CYS A 61 6.29 -3.71 1.18
N SER A 62 6.25 -4.64 2.11
CA SER A 62 7.33 -5.56 2.38
C SER A 62 6.76 -6.80 3.07
N PHE A 63 7.61 -7.81 3.29
CA PHE A 63 7.21 -9.00 4.02
C PHE A 63 7.77 -8.94 5.43
N ARG A 64 6.91 -9.27 6.39
CA ARG A 64 7.32 -9.38 7.79
C ARG A 64 7.74 -10.83 8.06
N GLY A 65 8.72 -10.97 8.94
CA GLY A 65 9.12 -12.29 9.41
C GLY A 65 9.93 -13.11 8.44
N PHE A 66 10.35 -12.56 7.29
CA PHE A 66 11.27 -13.28 6.42
C PHE A 66 12.66 -13.33 7.05
N ARG A 67 13.39 -14.37 6.72
CA ARG A 67 14.75 -14.53 7.22
C ARG A 67 15.74 -14.43 6.07
N ARG A 68 16.82 -13.70 6.30
CA ARG A 68 17.94 -13.69 5.39
C ARG A 68 18.79 -14.92 5.63
N ARG A 69 19.35 -15.43 4.57
CA ARG A 69 20.23 -16.57 4.63
C ARG A 69 21.63 -16.18 4.19
#